data_f141ca40cfc6817b00b412fd0a5ca839
#
_entry.id   f141ca40cfc6817b00b412fd0a5ca839
#
_cell.length_a   1.000
_cell.length_b   1.000
_cell.length_c   1.000
_cell.angle_alpha   90.00
_cell.angle_beta   90.00
_cell.angle_gamma   90.00
#
_symmetry.space_group_name_H-M   'P 1'
#
loop_
_entity.id
_entity.type
_entity.pdbx_description
1 polymer ?
#
loop_
_entity_poly.entity_id
_entity_poly.type
_entity_poly.pdbx_seq_one_letter_code
_entity_poly.pdbx_strand_id
1 'polypeptide(L)'
;MPMRRRVLAAGVAGLFGAFATGRTAQAVENTENAEAAVPPVRLDLLNLVNLSHVNDPATTNVFPGDPAFTLETIATIPENGYYLQFVREGEHTGTHWGAPGHFNTGQPLADEMDPADLFLPAVKIDIRAKAARNADYAVTIDDLKAWERKHGRIPNDSMVILWTGWDAKWGTPAFPNLDADNRIHQPGFSIPAVKWLIDTGRLGRRGGTGTDTFSPDVGTDETYTVSQLVYQRHRISLEILANLRALPTTGAWVLAGGPIHRHGSGSTATIFGVLPPGVRA
;
A
#
# COMPACT_ATOMS: atom_id res chain seq x y z
N MET A 1 -10.85 48.58 5.54
CA MET A 1 -11.80 48.88 6.64
C MET A 1 -12.00 47.61 7.45
N PRO A 2 -11.52 47.53 8.69
CA PRO A 2 -11.72 46.36 9.55
C PRO A 2 -12.90 46.58 10.50
N MET A 3 -13.84 45.63 10.50
CA MET A 3 -14.93 45.58 11.48
C MET A 3 -14.45 44.93 12.77
N ARG A 4 -14.43 45.71 13.85
CA ARG A 4 -14.23 45.22 15.21
C ARG A 4 -15.59 44.77 15.79
N ARG A 5 -15.67 43.54 16.27
CA ARG A 5 -16.78 43.11 17.14
C ARG A 5 -16.39 43.28 18.58
N ARG A 6 -17.24 44.02 19.30
CA ARG A 6 -17.15 44.27 20.77
C ARG A 6 -17.80 43.09 21.51
N VAL A 7 -17.09 42.62 22.54
CA VAL A 7 -17.64 41.69 23.52
C VAL A 7 -18.24 42.53 24.64
N LEU A 8 -19.51 42.29 24.99
CA LEU A 8 -20.20 42.85 26.17
C LEU A 8 -20.08 41.80 27.29
N ALA A 9 -19.46 42.24 28.40
CA ALA A 9 -19.53 41.55 29.66
C ALA A 9 -20.70 42.10 30.48
N ALA A 10 -21.55 41.22 30.97
CA ALA A 10 -22.57 41.57 31.96
C ALA A 10 -22.28 40.78 33.23
N GLY A 11 -21.92 41.52 34.29
CA GLY A 11 -21.84 41.02 35.64
C GLY A 11 -23.19 41.14 36.35
N VAL A 12 -23.48 40.13 37.18
CA VAL A 12 -24.54 40.23 38.20
C VAL A 12 -23.97 39.77 39.53
N ALA A 13 -23.98 40.68 40.50
CA ALA A 13 -23.69 40.42 41.93
C ALA A 13 -25.03 40.27 42.67
N GLY A 14 -25.09 39.43 43.66
CA GLY A 14 -26.23 39.33 44.59
C GLY A 14 -26.12 38.17 45.56
N LEU A 15 -25.74 38.36 46.67
CA LEU A 15 -26.23 38.46 48.04
C LEU A 15 -26.33 37.13 48.82
N PHE A 16 -25.70 37.19 49.99
CA PHE A 16 -25.61 36.23 51.10
C PHE A 16 -26.95 35.75 51.66
N GLY A 17 -26.98 34.48 52.08
CA GLY A 17 -27.94 33.92 52.99
C GLY A 17 -27.39 32.65 53.64
N ALA A 18 -26.92 32.77 54.87
CA ALA A 18 -26.42 31.65 55.67
C ALA A 18 -27.61 30.93 56.34
N PHE A 19 -27.70 29.60 56.14
CA PHE A 19 -28.37 28.69 57.08
C PHE A 19 -27.54 27.44 57.25
N ALA A 20 -27.01 27.28 58.49
CA ALA A 20 -26.34 26.07 58.94
C ALA A 20 -27.39 25.03 59.34
N THR A 21 -27.36 23.88 58.67
CA THR A 21 -27.90 22.62 59.21
C THR A 21 -26.94 21.52 58.87
N GLY A 22 -26.35 20.94 59.91
CA GLY A 22 -25.41 19.82 59.79
C GLY A 22 -26.06 18.58 59.14
N ARG A 23 -25.46 18.17 58.05
CA ARG A 23 -25.55 16.81 57.52
C ARG A 23 -24.13 16.38 57.20
N THR A 24 -23.68 15.33 57.87
CA THR A 24 -22.45 14.61 57.52
C THR A 24 -22.55 14.17 56.08
N ALA A 25 -21.83 14.86 55.22
CA ALA A 25 -21.61 14.41 53.83
C ALA A 25 -20.67 13.21 53.87
N GLN A 26 -21.20 12.03 53.62
CA GLN A 26 -20.44 10.86 53.29
C GLN A 26 -19.73 11.17 51.97
N ALA A 27 -18.42 11.23 52.00
CA ALA A 27 -17.59 11.31 50.79
C ALA A 27 -17.85 10.04 49.96
N VAL A 28 -18.58 10.22 48.87
CA VAL A 28 -18.59 9.24 47.81
C VAL A 28 -17.20 9.34 47.15
N GLU A 29 -16.33 8.40 47.46
CA GLU A 29 -15.12 8.19 46.68
C GLU A 29 -15.56 7.90 45.24
N ASN A 30 -15.46 8.90 44.38
CA ASN A 30 -15.44 8.68 42.95
C ASN A 30 -14.17 7.91 42.66
N THR A 31 -14.28 6.60 42.61
CA THR A 31 -13.33 5.78 41.87
C THR A 31 -13.55 6.09 40.40
N GLU A 32 -12.96 7.19 39.92
CA GLU A 32 -12.69 7.36 38.49
C GLU A 32 -11.91 6.13 38.11
N ASN A 33 -12.53 5.27 37.32
CA ASN A 33 -11.84 4.22 36.58
C ASN A 33 -10.75 4.92 35.78
N ALA A 34 -9.53 4.91 36.28
CA ALA A 34 -8.36 5.30 35.52
C ALA A 34 -8.31 4.32 34.33
N GLU A 35 -8.84 4.76 33.22
CA GLU A 35 -8.68 4.07 31.95
C GLU A 35 -7.18 3.84 31.77
N ALA A 36 -6.75 2.59 31.78
CA ALA A 36 -5.33 2.27 31.72
C ALA A 36 -4.76 2.96 30.49
N ALA A 37 -3.87 3.92 30.70
CA ALA A 37 -3.29 4.71 29.63
C ALA A 37 -2.67 3.73 28.61
N VAL A 38 -3.17 3.73 27.38
CA VAL A 38 -2.60 2.95 26.29
C VAL A 38 -1.13 3.38 26.15
N PRO A 39 -0.16 2.47 26.30
CA PRO A 39 1.24 2.85 26.19
C PRO A 39 1.51 3.50 24.82
N PRO A 40 2.32 4.55 24.75
CA PRO A 40 2.58 5.24 23.49
C PRO A 40 3.21 4.26 22.49
N VAL A 41 2.72 4.28 21.26
CA VAL A 41 3.33 3.52 20.18
C VAL A 41 4.71 4.08 19.87
N ARG A 42 5.75 3.26 19.94
CA ARG A 42 7.14 3.65 19.72
C ARG A 42 7.48 3.58 18.22
N LEU A 43 7.03 4.57 17.46
CA LEU A 43 7.30 4.67 16.01
C LEU A 43 8.79 4.87 15.70
N ASP A 44 9.55 5.42 16.63
CA ASP A 44 11.01 5.57 16.54
C ASP A 44 11.79 4.24 16.55
N LEU A 45 11.14 3.14 16.90
CA LEU A 45 11.71 1.79 16.82
C LEU A 45 11.45 1.08 15.50
N LEU A 46 10.62 1.65 14.64
CA LEU A 46 10.32 1.07 13.31
C LEU A 46 11.45 1.40 12.33
N ASN A 47 11.81 0.42 11.50
CA ASN A 47 12.69 0.62 10.37
C ASN A 47 11.85 0.62 9.10
N LEU A 48 12.16 1.54 8.18
CA LEU A 48 11.48 1.65 6.90
C LEU A 48 12.40 1.22 5.77
N VAL A 49 11.84 0.50 4.82
CA VAL A 49 12.49 0.13 3.57
C VAL A 49 11.71 0.74 2.43
N ASN A 50 12.39 1.45 1.53
CA ASN A 50 11.77 1.90 0.28
C ASN A 50 11.64 0.70 -0.67
N LEU A 51 10.42 0.41 -1.08
CA LEU A 51 10.07 -0.65 -2.02
C LEU A 51 9.67 -0.11 -3.41
N SER A 52 10.06 1.13 -3.73
CA SER A 52 9.71 1.79 -4.99
C SER A 52 10.94 2.08 -5.84
N HIS A 53 10.76 1.95 -7.14
CA HIS A 53 11.74 2.40 -8.13
C HIS A 53 11.72 3.92 -8.28
N VAL A 54 12.82 4.48 -8.77
CA VAL A 54 12.87 5.87 -9.24
C VAL A 54 12.36 5.90 -10.68
N ASN A 55 11.44 6.81 -10.97
CA ASN A 55 10.98 7.04 -12.33
C ASN A 55 11.90 8.05 -13.03
N ASP A 56 12.36 7.68 -14.23
CA ASP A 56 13.23 8.48 -15.11
C ASP A 56 12.73 8.35 -16.55
N PRO A 57 12.51 9.47 -17.29
CA PRO A 57 12.04 9.41 -18.67
C PRO A 57 12.85 8.51 -19.61
N ALA A 58 14.15 8.32 -19.32
CA ALA A 58 15.03 7.50 -20.14
C ALA A 58 14.93 6.01 -19.85
N THR A 59 14.47 5.61 -18.65
CA THR A 59 14.58 4.22 -18.20
C THR A 59 13.31 3.63 -17.63
N THR A 60 12.29 4.44 -17.29
CA THR A 60 11.05 3.91 -16.72
C THR A 60 10.33 2.99 -17.71
N ASN A 61 10.25 1.73 -17.35
CA ASN A 61 9.43 0.78 -18.08
C ASN A 61 7.94 1.04 -17.80
N VAL A 62 7.17 1.17 -18.85
CA VAL A 62 5.70 1.27 -18.79
C VAL A 62 5.07 0.01 -19.38
N PHE A 63 3.85 -0.29 -18.94
CA PHE A 63 3.09 -1.40 -19.54
C PHE A 63 2.87 -1.13 -21.04
N PRO A 64 2.99 -2.13 -21.92
CA PRO A 64 2.78 -1.93 -23.35
C PRO A 64 1.41 -1.33 -23.66
N GLY A 65 1.41 -0.16 -24.31
CA GLY A 65 0.19 0.60 -24.63
C GLY A 65 -0.09 1.77 -23.68
N ASP A 66 0.52 1.81 -22.52
CA ASP A 66 0.38 2.93 -21.59
C ASP A 66 1.19 4.17 -22.03
N PRO A 67 0.79 5.37 -21.58
CA PRO A 67 1.52 6.59 -21.89
C PRO A 67 2.92 6.58 -21.27
N ALA A 68 3.90 7.12 -22.01
CA ALA A 68 5.26 7.23 -21.51
C ALA A 68 5.36 8.21 -20.32
N PHE A 69 6.24 7.88 -19.38
CA PHE A 69 6.62 8.79 -18.30
C PHE A 69 7.45 9.94 -18.84
N THR A 70 7.08 11.18 -18.49
CA THR A 70 7.85 12.36 -18.91
C THR A 70 8.01 13.35 -17.77
N LEU A 71 9.17 14.06 -17.79
CA LEU A 71 9.50 15.15 -16.89
C LEU A 71 9.87 16.39 -17.71
N GLU A 72 9.33 17.54 -17.35
CA GLU A 72 9.69 18.83 -17.91
C GLU A 72 10.08 19.80 -16.78
N THR A 73 11.29 20.36 -16.83
CA THR A 73 11.70 21.38 -15.87
C THR A 73 11.07 22.71 -16.26
N ILE A 74 10.14 23.22 -15.48
CA ILE A 74 9.40 24.46 -15.74
C ILE A 74 9.86 25.62 -14.88
N ALA A 75 10.69 25.39 -13.85
CA ALA A 75 11.34 26.43 -13.07
C ALA A 75 12.70 25.97 -12.55
N THR A 76 13.67 26.90 -12.52
CA THR A 76 15.02 26.67 -11.99
C THR A 76 15.35 27.67 -10.88
N ILE A 77 16.18 27.28 -9.91
CA ILE A 77 16.58 28.17 -8.80
C ILE A 77 17.22 29.46 -9.30
N PRO A 78 18.16 29.47 -10.28
CA PRO A 78 18.79 30.71 -10.75
C PRO A 78 17.84 31.70 -11.40
N GLU A 79 16.79 31.19 -12.08
CA GLU A 79 15.88 32.05 -12.85
C GLU A 79 14.62 32.44 -12.06
N ASN A 80 14.11 31.49 -11.23
CA ASN A 80 12.80 31.61 -10.62
C ASN A 80 12.85 31.62 -9.09
N GLY A 81 14.02 31.33 -8.48
CA GLY A 81 14.18 31.21 -7.02
C GLY A 81 13.69 29.88 -6.42
N TYR A 82 13.17 28.98 -7.24
CA TYR A 82 12.75 27.63 -6.86
C TYR A 82 12.94 26.66 -8.03
N TYR A 83 12.91 25.35 -7.73
CA TYR A 83 12.97 24.29 -8.74
C TYR A 83 11.62 23.57 -8.82
N LEU A 84 11.10 23.38 -10.05
CA LEU A 84 9.82 22.69 -10.27
C LEU A 84 9.88 21.90 -11.58
N GLN A 85 9.39 20.65 -11.51
CA GLN A 85 9.15 19.80 -12.66
C GLN A 85 7.65 19.60 -12.89
N PHE A 86 7.24 19.55 -14.13
CA PHE A 86 5.94 19.06 -14.55
C PHE A 86 6.07 17.57 -14.86
N VAL A 87 5.22 16.74 -14.21
CA VAL A 87 5.21 15.28 -14.35
C VAL A 87 4.00 14.88 -15.17
N ARG A 88 4.21 14.00 -16.15
CA ARG A 88 3.12 13.34 -16.88
C ARG A 88 3.35 11.84 -16.82
N GLU A 89 2.35 11.13 -16.32
CA GLU A 89 2.38 9.68 -16.13
C GLU A 89 0.98 9.10 -16.12
N GLY A 90 0.85 7.81 -16.40
CA GLY A 90 -0.34 7.05 -16.09
C GLY A 90 -0.38 6.68 -14.61
N GLU A 91 -1.55 6.43 -14.05
CA GLU A 91 -1.73 6.04 -12.63
C GLU A 91 -1.01 4.73 -12.29
N HIS A 92 -0.69 3.92 -13.30
CA HIS A 92 0.00 2.63 -13.16
C HIS A 92 1.46 2.67 -13.67
N THR A 93 2.09 3.86 -13.67
CA THR A 93 3.48 4.03 -14.08
C THR A 93 4.46 3.70 -12.95
N GLY A 94 5.49 2.89 -13.23
CA GLY A 94 6.50 2.53 -12.24
C GLY A 94 5.92 1.80 -11.04
N THR A 95 6.50 1.95 -9.86
CA THR A 95 5.92 1.37 -8.64
C THR A 95 4.61 2.05 -8.30
N HIS A 96 3.55 1.26 -8.18
CA HIS A 96 2.20 1.77 -7.96
C HIS A 96 1.32 0.79 -7.18
N TRP A 97 0.12 1.22 -6.84
CA TRP A 97 -0.95 0.35 -6.37
C TRP A 97 -2.20 0.52 -7.22
N GLY A 98 -2.92 -0.58 -7.43
CA GLY A 98 -4.18 -0.61 -8.15
C GLY A 98 -5.38 -0.70 -7.20
N ALA A 99 -6.46 0.03 -7.53
CA ALA A 99 -7.74 0.02 -6.81
C ALA A 99 -8.73 -0.99 -7.41
N PRO A 100 -9.73 -1.48 -6.63
CA PRO A 100 -10.74 -2.42 -7.10
C PRO A 100 -11.48 -2.01 -8.38
N GLY A 101 -11.79 -0.71 -8.50
CA GLY A 101 -12.47 -0.16 -9.68
C GLY A 101 -11.65 -0.18 -10.97
N HIS A 102 -10.36 -0.53 -10.91
CA HIS A 102 -9.51 -0.65 -12.09
C HIS A 102 -10.02 -1.73 -13.07
N PHE A 103 -10.44 -2.89 -12.56
CA PHE A 103 -10.94 -3.99 -13.39
C PHE A 103 -12.41 -4.32 -13.16
N ASN A 104 -13.01 -3.89 -12.06
CA ASN A 104 -14.37 -4.28 -11.69
C ASN A 104 -15.29 -3.06 -11.59
N THR A 105 -16.19 -2.91 -12.53
CA THR A 105 -17.19 -1.83 -12.53
C THR A 105 -18.00 -1.82 -11.25
N GLY A 106 -18.14 -0.65 -10.63
CA GLY A 106 -18.92 -0.47 -9.40
C GLY A 106 -18.17 -0.86 -8.11
N GLN A 107 -16.89 -1.25 -8.21
CA GLN A 107 -16.02 -1.39 -7.06
C GLN A 107 -15.34 -0.04 -6.73
N PRO A 108 -14.81 0.13 -5.48
CA PRO A 108 -14.19 1.37 -5.06
C PRO A 108 -13.03 1.82 -5.98
N LEU A 109 -13.03 3.11 -6.30
CA LEU A 109 -11.92 3.80 -6.94
C LEU A 109 -10.94 4.36 -5.90
N ALA A 110 -9.84 4.94 -6.33
CA ALA A 110 -8.74 5.34 -5.44
C ALA A 110 -9.17 6.34 -4.36
N ASP A 111 -10.06 7.29 -4.70
CA ASP A 111 -10.61 8.31 -3.78
C ASP A 111 -11.70 7.76 -2.84
N GLU A 112 -12.11 6.52 -3.01
CA GLU A 112 -13.10 5.83 -2.18
C GLU A 112 -12.46 4.76 -1.26
N MET A 113 -11.13 4.57 -1.33
CA MET A 113 -10.41 3.59 -0.51
C MET A 113 -10.28 4.06 0.95
N ASP A 114 -10.49 3.14 1.89
CA ASP A 114 -10.19 3.38 3.30
C ASP A 114 -8.66 3.40 3.50
N PRO A 115 -8.08 4.35 4.27
CA PRO A 115 -6.65 4.36 4.57
C PRO A 115 -6.11 3.04 5.12
N ALA A 116 -6.93 2.26 5.83
CA ALA A 116 -6.55 0.94 6.32
C ALA A 116 -6.43 -0.13 5.21
N ASP A 117 -6.95 0.13 4.00
CA ASP A 117 -6.75 -0.74 2.84
C ASP A 117 -5.34 -0.56 2.24
N LEU A 118 -4.66 0.54 2.58
CA LEU A 118 -3.32 0.90 2.10
C LEU A 118 -2.21 0.59 3.12
N PHE A 119 -2.55 0.10 4.32
CA PHE A 119 -1.59 -0.29 5.35
C PHE A 119 -1.90 -1.70 5.85
N LEU A 120 -1.12 -2.68 5.37
CA LEU A 120 -1.43 -4.09 5.45
C LEU A 120 -0.27 -4.91 6.02
N PRO A 121 -0.54 -5.97 6.81
CA PRO A 121 0.49 -6.96 7.13
C PRO A 121 0.99 -7.60 5.84
N ALA A 122 2.30 -7.84 5.73
CA ALA A 122 2.91 -8.36 4.53
C ALA A 122 3.64 -9.68 4.76
N VAL A 123 3.54 -10.56 3.77
CA VAL A 123 4.37 -11.77 3.65
C VAL A 123 5.04 -11.80 2.30
N LYS A 124 6.31 -12.25 2.26
CA LYS A 124 7.09 -12.37 1.04
C LYS A 124 7.32 -13.83 0.67
N ILE A 125 6.95 -14.18 -0.55
CA ILE A 125 7.11 -15.53 -1.11
C ILE A 125 8.20 -15.48 -2.17
N ASP A 126 9.35 -16.06 -1.86
CA ASP A 126 10.50 -16.10 -2.76
C ASP A 126 10.33 -17.20 -3.81
N ILE A 127 10.11 -16.80 -5.05
CA ILE A 127 9.99 -17.69 -6.21
C ILE A 127 11.11 -17.50 -7.25
N ARG A 128 12.15 -16.74 -6.92
CA ARG A 128 13.23 -16.39 -7.86
C ARG A 128 13.82 -17.59 -8.59
N ALA A 129 14.05 -18.68 -7.88
CA ALA A 129 14.59 -19.89 -8.49
C ALA A 129 13.64 -20.56 -9.49
N LYS A 130 12.32 -20.35 -9.35
CA LYS A 130 11.29 -20.85 -10.27
C LYS A 130 11.13 -19.91 -11.45
N ALA A 131 11.05 -18.61 -11.19
CA ALA A 131 10.97 -17.55 -12.19
C ALA A 131 12.20 -17.57 -13.14
N ALA A 132 13.39 -17.83 -12.62
CA ALA A 132 14.61 -17.94 -13.42
C ALA A 132 14.60 -19.14 -14.40
N ARG A 133 13.82 -20.20 -14.11
CA ARG A 133 13.69 -21.37 -14.97
C ARG A 133 12.51 -21.27 -15.95
N ASN A 134 11.50 -20.52 -15.56
CA ASN A 134 10.29 -20.30 -16.38
C ASN A 134 9.77 -18.88 -16.10
N ALA A 135 9.89 -18.01 -17.11
CA ALA A 135 9.39 -16.63 -17.02
C ALA A 135 7.87 -16.58 -16.83
N ASP A 136 7.12 -17.58 -17.29
CA ASP A 136 5.66 -17.69 -17.13
C ASP A 136 5.27 -18.55 -15.92
N TYR A 137 6.12 -18.61 -14.91
CA TYR A 137 5.84 -19.41 -13.74
C TYR A 137 4.62 -18.87 -13.00
N ALA A 138 3.57 -19.68 -12.90
CA ALA A 138 2.38 -19.40 -12.12
C ALA A 138 2.50 -20.06 -10.74
N VAL A 139 2.52 -19.25 -9.68
CA VAL A 139 2.56 -19.73 -8.29
C VAL A 139 1.32 -20.59 -8.01
N THR A 140 1.55 -21.77 -7.45
CA THR A 140 0.52 -22.77 -7.18
C THR A 140 0.05 -22.77 -5.73
N ILE A 141 -1.07 -23.43 -5.44
CA ILE A 141 -1.53 -23.69 -4.07
C ILE A 141 -0.47 -24.47 -3.28
N ASP A 142 0.23 -25.40 -3.90
CA ASP A 142 1.25 -26.20 -3.23
C ASP A 142 2.47 -25.35 -2.84
N ASP A 143 2.81 -24.34 -3.62
CA ASP A 143 3.84 -23.36 -3.25
C ASP A 143 3.45 -22.58 -2.01
N LEU A 144 2.24 -22.08 -1.96
CA LEU A 144 1.70 -21.35 -0.82
C LEU A 144 1.65 -22.23 0.43
N LYS A 145 1.17 -23.45 0.30
CA LYS A 145 1.15 -24.43 1.41
C LYS A 145 2.56 -24.84 1.84
N ALA A 146 3.52 -24.97 0.92
CA ALA A 146 4.91 -25.25 1.24
C ALA A 146 5.55 -24.10 2.00
N TRP A 147 5.25 -22.86 1.59
CA TRP A 147 5.66 -21.67 2.31
C TRP A 147 5.07 -21.64 3.73
N GLU A 148 3.77 -21.91 3.90
CA GLU A 148 3.13 -21.94 5.23
C GLU A 148 3.67 -23.03 6.15
N ARG A 149 4.00 -24.20 5.63
CA ARG A 149 4.65 -25.26 6.46
C ARG A 149 5.97 -24.79 7.07
N LYS A 150 6.67 -23.88 6.41
CA LYS A 150 7.97 -23.38 6.84
C LYS A 150 7.88 -22.13 7.71
N HIS A 151 6.91 -21.25 7.45
CA HIS A 151 6.87 -19.91 8.01
C HIS A 151 5.62 -19.61 8.84
N GLY A 152 4.71 -20.56 8.96
CA GLY A 152 3.42 -20.36 9.59
C GLY A 152 2.35 -19.89 8.62
N ARG A 153 1.10 -19.90 9.09
CA ARG A 153 -0.05 -19.49 8.27
C ARG A 153 0.07 -18.03 7.85
N ILE A 154 -0.19 -17.74 6.60
CA ILE A 154 -0.35 -16.36 6.09
C ILE A 154 -1.48 -15.69 6.89
N PRO A 155 -1.23 -14.53 7.55
CA PRO A 155 -2.27 -13.84 8.30
C PRO A 155 -3.46 -13.44 7.42
N ASN A 156 -4.62 -13.22 8.03
CA ASN A 156 -5.78 -12.73 7.29
C ASN A 156 -5.54 -11.30 6.80
N ASP A 157 -6.16 -10.95 5.68
CA ASP A 157 -6.08 -9.62 5.08
C ASP A 157 -4.64 -9.16 4.80
N SER A 158 -3.73 -10.10 4.47
CA SER A 158 -2.33 -9.79 4.17
C SER A 158 -2.13 -9.30 2.75
N MET A 159 -1.09 -8.50 2.57
CA MET A 159 -0.42 -8.30 1.29
C MET A 159 0.51 -9.50 1.04
N VAL A 160 0.17 -10.33 0.07
CA VAL A 160 0.96 -11.51 -0.33
C VAL A 160 1.87 -11.13 -1.48
N ILE A 161 3.16 -10.97 -1.21
CA ILE A 161 4.14 -10.44 -2.17
C ILE A 161 4.95 -11.58 -2.79
N LEU A 162 4.96 -11.69 -4.11
CA LEU A 162 5.90 -12.53 -4.84
C LEU A 162 7.21 -11.78 -5.05
N TRP A 163 8.30 -12.41 -4.67
CA TRP A 163 9.64 -11.96 -5.04
C TRP A 163 10.16 -12.84 -6.17
N THR A 164 10.11 -12.32 -7.38
CA THR A 164 10.49 -13.03 -8.60
C THR A 164 11.94 -12.76 -9.00
N GLY A 165 12.55 -11.68 -8.48
CA GLY A 165 13.86 -11.16 -8.88
C GLY A 165 13.80 -10.34 -10.17
N TRP A 166 12.60 -9.97 -10.60
CA TRP A 166 12.38 -9.18 -11.82
C TRP A 166 12.83 -7.73 -11.66
N ASP A 167 12.80 -7.21 -10.43
CA ASP A 167 13.29 -5.87 -10.06
C ASP A 167 14.72 -5.60 -10.56
N ALA A 168 15.56 -6.63 -10.64
CA ALA A 168 16.91 -6.52 -11.18
C ALA A 168 16.98 -6.15 -12.68
N LYS A 169 15.87 -6.26 -13.41
CA LYS A 169 15.75 -5.91 -14.84
C LYS A 169 15.20 -4.49 -15.06
N TRP A 170 14.73 -3.82 -13.99
CA TRP A 170 14.13 -2.49 -14.08
C TRP A 170 15.05 -1.51 -14.81
N GLY A 171 14.44 -0.63 -15.62
CA GLY A 171 15.16 0.35 -16.42
C GLY A 171 15.88 -0.22 -17.64
N THR A 172 15.64 -1.48 -17.98
CA THR A 172 16.23 -2.13 -19.17
C THR A 172 15.17 -2.67 -20.11
N PRO A 173 15.49 -2.91 -21.39
CA PRO A 173 14.59 -3.58 -22.34
C PRO A 173 14.21 -5.02 -21.94
N ALA A 174 14.95 -5.62 -20.99
CA ALA A 174 14.65 -6.97 -20.51
C ALA A 174 13.52 -7.01 -19.47
N PHE A 175 13.08 -5.86 -18.94
CA PHE A 175 12.00 -5.83 -17.94
C PHE A 175 10.65 -6.25 -18.54
N PRO A 176 10.17 -5.70 -19.67
CA PRO A 176 8.92 -6.12 -20.28
C PRO A 176 8.95 -7.58 -20.74
N ASN A 177 10.12 -8.10 -21.13
CA ASN A 177 10.33 -9.48 -21.60
C ASN A 177 9.32 -9.91 -22.64
N LEU A 178 9.25 -9.13 -23.75
CA LEU A 178 8.30 -9.35 -24.84
C LEU A 178 8.80 -10.43 -25.79
N ASP A 179 7.88 -11.25 -26.29
CA ASP A 179 8.11 -12.16 -27.42
C ASP A 179 7.98 -11.43 -28.78
N ALA A 180 8.08 -12.19 -29.87
CA ALA A 180 7.97 -11.65 -31.24
C ALA A 180 6.58 -11.09 -31.56
N ASP A 181 5.55 -11.50 -30.82
CA ASP A 181 4.17 -11.02 -30.94
C ASP A 181 3.85 -9.90 -29.95
N ASN A 182 4.87 -9.32 -29.28
CA ASN A 182 4.75 -8.31 -28.24
C ASN A 182 3.97 -8.75 -27.00
N ARG A 183 3.89 -10.05 -26.70
CA ARG A 183 3.29 -10.55 -25.46
C ARG A 183 4.30 -10.56 -24.35
N ILE A 184 3.84 -10.19 -23.15
CA ILE A 184 4.65 -10.16 -21.92
C ILE A 184 4.86 -11.59 -21.42
N HIS A 185 6.09 -11.90 -21.00
CA HIS A 185 6.44 -13.14 -20.31
C HIS A 185 7.01 -12.82 -18.94
N GLN A 186 6.16 -12.80 -17.92
CA GLN A 186 6.50 -12.51 -16.52
C GLN A 186 5.77 -13.45 -15.57
N PRO A 187 6.41 -13.87 -14.45
CA PRO A 187 5.78 -14.76 -13.49
C PRO A 187 4.71 -14.04 -12.68
N GLY A 188 3.72 -14.80 -12.21
CA GLY A 188 2.62 -14.27 -11.42
C GLY A 188 1.95 -15.35 -10.57
N PHE A 189 0.75 -15.06 -10.10
CA PHE A 189 -0.08 -16.02 -9.40
C PHE A 189 -0.90 -16.87 -10.38
N SER A 190 -1.13 -18.14 -10.04
CA SER A 190 -2.16 -18.90 -10.74
C SER A 190 -3.55 -18.53 -10.21
N ILE A 191 -4.57 -18.61 -11.07
CA ILE A 191 -5.97 -18.41 -10.69
C ILE A 191 -6.38 -19.30 -9.50
N PRO A 192 -6.07 -20.62 -9.46
CA PRO A 192 -6.38 -21.46 -8.31
C PRO A 192 -5.69 -21.01 -7.02
N ALA A 193 -4.46 -20.47 -7.09
CA ALA A 193 -3.74 -19.98 -5.91
C ALA A 193 -4.44 -18.76 -5.30
N VAL A 194 -4.86 -17.79 -6.12
CA VAL A 194 -5.58 -16.61 -5.63
C VAL A 194 -6.96 -16.97 -5.10
N LYS A 195 -7.68 -17.84 -5.77
CA LYS A 195 -8.96 -18.37 -5.24
C LYS A 195 -8.77 -19.01 -3.86
N TRP A 196 -7.74 -19.85 -3.70
CA TRP A 196 -7.44 -20.46 -2.41
C TRP A 196 -7.11 -19.43 -1.33
N LEU A 197 -6.34 -18.38 -1.64
CA LEU A 197 -6.05 -17.29 -0.71
C LEU A 197 -7.34 -16.58 -0.26
N ILE A 198 -8.26 -16.34 -1.19
CA ILE A 198 -9.57 -15.71 -0.93
C ILE A 198 -10.47 -16.65 -0.09
N ASP A 199 -10.67 -17.89 -0.53
CA ASP A 199 -11.58 -18.85 0.10
C ASP A 199 -11.17 -19.20 1.53
N THR A 200 -9.88 -19.09 1.83
CA THR A 200 -9.32 -19.41 3.14
C THR A 200 -9.06 -18.18 4.02
N GLY A 201 -9.51 -17.00 3.59
CA GLY A 201 -9.49 -15.73 4.33
C GLY A 201 -8.11 -15.08 4.45
N ARG A 202 -7.11 -15.56 3.71
CA ARG A 202 -5.79 -14.91 3.63
C ARG A 202 -5.88 -13.57 2.89
N LEU A 203 -6.72 -13.56 1.86
CA LEU A 203 -7.24 -12.36 1.21
C LEU A 203 -8.73 -12.25 1.55
N GLY A 204 -9.08 -11.52 2.61
CA GLY A 204 -10.46 -11.38 3.08
C GLY A 204 -11.17 -10.19 2.44
N ARG A 205 -11.71 -9.29 3.27
CA ARG A 205 -12.25 -8.01 2.78
C ARG A 205 -11.13 -7.10 2.28
N ARG A 206 -9.99 -7.11 2.98
CA ARG A 206 -8.76 -6.36 2.70
C ARG A 206 -7.64 -7.31 2.28
N GLY A 207 -6.44 -6.78 2.19
CA GLY A 207 -5.26 -7.49 1.75
C GLY A 207 -4.97 -7.22 0.29
N GLY A 208 -4.17 -8.06 -0.32
CA GLY A 208 -3.85 -7.90 -1.73
C GLY A 208 -2.72 -8.79 -2.20
N THR A 209 -2.36 -8.60 -3.44
CA THR A 209 -1.21 -9.23 -4.09
C THR A 209 -0.13 -8.20 -4.37
N GLY A 210 1.13 -8.58 -4.20
CA GLY A 210 2.28 -7.74 -4.54
C GLY A 210 3.26 -8.48 -5.44
N THR A 211 4.00 -7.75 -6.26
CA THR A 211 5.00 -8.33 -7.18
C THR A 211 6.03 -7.29 -7.63
N ASP A 212 7.20 -7.77 -8.00
CA ASP A 212 8.23 -6.99 -8.69
C ASP A 212 8.11 -7.05 -10.22
N THR A 213 6.97 -7.54 -10.75
CA THR A 213 6.58 -7.57 -12.17
C THR A 213 5.52 -6.53 -12.48
N PHE A 214 5.08 -6.42 -13.75
CA PHE A 214 4.02 -5.50 -14.17
C PHE A 214 2.65 -5.77 -13.53
N SER A 215 2.35 -7.04 -13.21
CA SER A 215 1.03 -7.46 -12.77
C SER A 215 1.13 -8.68 -11.84
N PRO A 216 0.16 -8.90 -10.94
CA PRO A 216 0.04 -10.16 -10.22
C PRO A 216 -0.37 -11.32 -11.13
N ASP A 217 -0.93 -11.03 -12.31
CA ASP A 217 -1.20 -12.04 -13.33
C ASP A 217 0.09 -12.55 -13.97
N VAL A 218 0.09 -13.79 -14.46
CA VAL A 218 1.17 -14.26 -15.34
C VAL A 218 1.13 -13.44 -16.62
N GLY A 219 2.29 -13.00 -17.11
CA GLY A 219 2.35 -12.08 -18.26
C GLY A 219 1.61 -12.53 -19.52
N THR A 220 1.43 -13.84 -19.68
CA THR A 220 0.67 -14.44 -20.81
C THR A 220 -0.84 -14.48 -20.57
N ASP A 221 -1.35 -14.07 -19.38
CA ASP A 221 -2.79 -13.97 -19.13
C ASP A 221 -3.32 -12.59 -19.57
N GLU A 222 -3.74 -12.49 -20.82
CA GLU A 222 -4.33 -11.27 -21.39
C GLU A 222 -5.74 -10.96 -20.86
N THR A 223 -6.31 -11.85 -20.02
CA THR A 223 -7.64 -11.64 -19.42
C THR A 223 -7.58 -10.97 -18.05
N TYR A 224 -6.40 -10.86 -17.43
CA TYR A 224 -6.19 -10.29 -16.11
C TYR A 224 -7.09 -10.92 -15.03
N THR A 225 -7.28 -12.23 -15.11
CA THR A 225 -8.23 -12.95 -14.25
C THR A 225 -7.83 -12.89 -12.77
N VAL A 226 -6.53 -12.92 -12.45
CA VAL A 226 -6.03 -12.80 -11.07
C VAL A 226 -6.34 -11.42 -10.53
N SER A 227 -6.04 -10.35 -11.27
CA SER A 227 -6.37 -8.97 -10.91
C SER A 227 -7.87 -8.79 -10.67
N GLN A 228 -8.72 -9.29 -11.59
CA GLN A 228 -10.18 -9.23 -11.40
C GLN A 228 -10.64 -9.93 -10.11
N LEU A 229 -10.05 -11.07 -9.74
CA LEU A 229 -10.37 -11.78 -8.49
C LEU A 229 -9.91 -10.99 -7.26
N VAL A 230 -8.71 -10.42 -7.29
CA VAL A 230 -8.20 -9.57 -6.21
C VAL A 230 -9.14 -8.40 -5.97
N TYR A 231 -9.53 -7.72 -7.01
CA TYR A 231 -10.30 -6.48 -6.95
C TYR A 231 -11.82 -6.65 -6.73
N GLN A 232 -12.30 -7.85 -6.43
CA GLN A 232 -13.71 -8.07 -6.09
C GLN A 232 -14.15 -7.42 -4.77
N ARG A 233 -13.22 -6.94 -3.94
CA ARG A 233 -13.46 -6.29 -2.65
C ARG A 233 -12.43 -5.18 -2.44
N HIS A 234 -12.34 -4.64 -1.23
CA HIS A 234 -11.34 -3.65 -0.80
C HIS A 234 -9.92 -4.25 -0.73
N ARG A 235 -9.50 -4.88 -1.81
CA ARG A 235 -8.15 -5.44 -1.96
C ARG A 235 -7.40 -4.66 -3.02
N ILE A 236 -6.11 -4.49 -2.82
CA ILE A 236 -5.24 -3.76 -3.74
C ILE A 236 -4.20 -4.69 -4.35
N SER A 237 -3.60 -4.28 -5.46
CA SER A 237 -2.30 -4.83 -5.89
C SER A 237 -1.19 -3.83 -5.61
N LEU A 238 0.02 -4.32 -5.36
CA LEU A 238 1.26 -3.55 -5.38
C LEU A 238 2.12 -4.08 -6.52
N GLU A 239 2.46 -3.23 -7.47
CA GLU A 239 3.11 -3.66 -8.71
C GLU A 239 4.43 -2.94 -8.92
N ILE A 240 5.33 -3.59 -9.62
CA ILE A 240 6.69 -3.09 -9.91
C ILE A 240 7.41 -2.70 -8.60
N LEU A 241 7.34 -3.60 -7.60
CA LEU A 241 8.04 -3.41 -6.35
C LEU A 241 9.56 -3.54 -6.53
N ALA A 242 10.29 -2.73 -5.79
CA ALA A 242 11.75 -2.75 -5.73
C ALA A 242 12.24 -3.30 -4.39
N ASN A 243 13.52 -3.65 -4.35
CA ASN A 243 14.25 -3.88 -3.11
C ASN A 243 13.62 -4.92 -2.17
N LEU A 244 12.90 -5.90 -2.73
CA LEU A 244 12.24 -6.96 -1.95
C LEU A 244 13.23 -7.83 -1.16
N ARG A 245 14.54 -7.76 -1.46
CA ARG A 245 15.58 -8.41 -0.65
C ARG A 245 15.55 -7.92 0.79
N ALA A 246 15.33 -6.63 1.01
CA ALA A 246 15.35 -6.00 2.32
C ALA A 246 14.07 -6.26 3.14
N LEU A 247 12.97 -6.69 2.50
CA LEU A 247 11.75 -7.06 3.19
C LEU A 247 11.89 -8.46 3.81
N PRO A 248 11.61 -8.66 5.12
CA PRO A 248 11.62 -9.98 5.73
C PRO A 248 10.51 -10.86 5.17
N THR A 249 10.67 -12.18 5.30
CA THR A 249 9.68 -13.17 4.82
C THR A 249 8.32 -13.03 5.52
N THR A 250 8.34 -12.67 6.80
CA THR A 250 7.15 -12.48 7.65
C THR A 250 7.36 -11.33 8.63
N GLY A 251 6.26 -10.82 9.21
CA GLY A 251 6.30 -9.84 10.29
C GLY A 251 6.45 -8.39 9.86
N ALA A 252 6.64 -8.10 8.57
CA ALA A 252 6.58 -6.75 8.06
C ALA A 252 5.15 -6.29 7.79
N TRP A 253 5.01 -4.99 7.65
CA TRP A 253 3.83 -4.35 7.07
C TRP A 253 4.25 -3.60 5.82
N VAL A 254 3.31 -3.31 4.95
CA VAL A 254 3.51 -2.41 3.81
C VAL A 254 2.56 -1.24 3.92
N LEU A 255 3.08 -0.06 3.60
CA LEU A 255 2.32 1.18 3.50
C LEU A 255 2.43 1.67 2.06
N ALA A 256 1.29 1.76 1.37
CA ALA A 256 1.20 2.35 0.04
C ALA A 256 0.79 3.82 0.18
N GLY A 257 1.65 4.73 -0.29
CA GLY A 257 1.35 6.16 -0.39
C GLY A 257 1.19 6.56 -1.85
N GLY A 258 0.89 7.83 -2.09
CA GLY A 258 0.82 8.39 -3.43
C GLY A 258 -0.28 9.43 -3.56
N PRO A 259 -0.35 10.16 -4.69
CA PRO A 259 -1.45 11.07 -4.95
C PRO A 259 -2.76 10.30 -5.10
N ILE A 260 -3.85 10.87 -4.57
CA ILE A 260 -5.19 10.34 -4.75
C ILE A 260 -5.92 11.25 -5.72
N HIS A 261 -6.23 10.71 -6.89
CA HIS A 261 -6.98 11.42 -7.91
C HIS A 261 -8.46 11.05 -7.83
N ARG A 262 -9.32 12.03 -8.13
CA ARG A 262 -10.76 11.77 -8.19
C ARG A 262 -11.06 10.74 -9.26
N HIS A 263 -11.74 9.66 -8.87
CA HIS A 263 -12.07 8.52 -9.73
C HIS A 263 -10.85 7.82 -10.33
N GLY A 264 -9.68 7.92 -9.65
CA GLY A 264 -8.47 7.20 -10.07
C GLY A 264 -8.63 5.69 -9.96
N SER A 265 -8.04 4.96 -10.90
CA SER A 265 -8.03 3.49 -10.90
C SER A 265 -6.90 2.90 -10.05
N GLY A 266 -6.01 3.75 -9.56
CA GLY A 266 -4.83 3.43 -8.75
C GLY A 266 -3.99 4.67 -8.51
N SER A 267 -2.74 4.49 -8.14
CA SER A 267 -1.79 5.60 -7.98
C SER A 267 -0.36 5.15 -8.11
N THR A 268 0.44 5.92 -8.84
CA THR A 268 1.90 5.90 -8.66
C THR A 268 2.23 6.12 -7.19
N ALA A 269 3.22 5.40 -6.65
CA ALA A 269 3.35 5.35 -5.21
C ALA A 269 4.79 5.26 -4.71
N THR A 270 5.03 5.87 -3.56
CA THR A 270 6.14 5.48 -2.70
C THR A 270 5.63 4.44 -1.71
N ILE A 271 6.06 3.19 -1.89
CA ILE A 271 5.67 2.07 -1.05
C ILE A 271 6.78 1.80 -0.04
N PHE A 272 6.40 1.72 1.24
CA PHE A 272 7.31 1.41 2.32
C PHE A 272 7.04 0.03 2.91
N GLY A 273 8.09 -0.75 3.08
CA GLY A 273 8.11 -1.84 4.03
C GLY A 273 8.35 -1.29 5.42
N VAL A 274 7.45 -1.58 6.36
CA VAL A 274 7.57 -1.23 7.78
C VAL A 274 8.02 -2.47 8.54
N LEU A 275 9.26 -2.45 9.02
CA LEU A 275 9.87 -3.61 9.66
C LEU A 275 9.61 -3.60 11.17
N PRO A 276 9.43 -4.77 11.80
CA PRO A 276 9.28 -4.85 13.25
C PRO A 276 10.55 -4.34 13.96
N PRO A 277 10.41 -3.90 15.22
CA PRO A 277 11.55 -3.45 16.03
C PRO A 277 12.66 -4.50 16.09
N GLY A 278 13.91 -4.06 15.90
CA GLY A 278 15.09 -4.93 15.93
C GLY A 278 15.41 -5.68 14.62
N VAL A 279 14.50 -5.64 13.64
CA VAL A 279 14.78 -6.12 12.27
C VAL A 279 15.40 -4.97 11.47
N ARG A 280 16.58 -5.21 10.90
CA ARG A 280 17.24 -4.27 9.99
C ARG A 280 17.09 -4.76 8.55
N ALA A 281 17.00 -3.83 7.63
CA ALA A 281 17.00 -4.08 6.19
C ALA A 281 18.35 -4.62 5.71
#